data_9bd5faa8d1ff4d91cf8df9f17a6bef39
#
_entry.id   9bd5faa8d1ff4d91cf8df9f17a6bef39
#
_cell.length_a   1.000
_cell.length_b   1.000
_cell.length_c   1.000
_cell.angle_alpha   90.00
_cell.angle_beta   90.00
_cell.angle_gamma   90.00
#
_symmetry.space_group_name_H-M   'P 1'
#
loop_
_entity.id
_entity.type
_entity.pdbx_description
1 polymer ?
#
loop_
_entity_poly.entity_id
_entity_poly.type
_entity_poly.pdbx_seq_one_letter_code
_entity_poly.pdbx_strand_id
1 'polypeptide(L)'
;MKNKTFLFFAAVMFLFTVDSCQHHYPVSLVEADSLVYSNPKAALQKLDSLSLCLDTTQKADVMYLRLLKMTAKDKLYMPFGTLDSVQCLVGYYEDNGDKQLLPRAYYMLGRMFVESEDVPSALAAYRKVLAQLEQHEDIRLRGITNAQLGEMFGRQEILSLALSFYKEAFLCDSLLADEIGMLYDMRDMGTSFDYLGMKDSANVCFRKALTKAREVKDDDMEHELLLHLANSYLDVNADSVAKYMFLVNDFELLDRCEEGCIKGAYLQMIGRDKAADSVFTDILPQTTGALKLEILRRLVGLSCELESYEKAKKYVKAYLRLSDSLKIVGAKEQEAKGLALYDYTHQMERGNVLEIQSKNKQIALLIAAICLILLLLVLFAYWELSIVKKLRLQNRIKEWRLGALLKTKKEQNAEIYEQVGLASYVEAGNHLSQEGWLSLEESVENHYPGFKEKLYSCSKLSEHEFRVCLLIKAKVPTSKIALLTSRASSTISTTKQRLYKKLTSEQGSAEDLDKLLAIL
;
A
#
# COMPACT_ATOMS: atom_id res chain seq x y z
N MET A 1 2.78 36.43 -11.30
CA MET A 1 3.37 35.38 -10.45
C MET A 1 2.42 34.23 -10.17
N LYS A 2 1.11 34.42 -10.02
CA LYS A 2 0.12 33.34 -9.76
C LYS A 2 0.03 32.24 -10.82
N ASN A 3 0.31 32.51 -12.08
CA ASN A 3 0.18 31.50 -13.16
C ASN A 3 1.33 30.48 -13.24
N LYS A 4 2.54 30.79 -12.74
CA LYS A 4 3.67 29.84 -12.80
C LYS A 4 3.64 28.81 -11.67
N THR A 5 3.13 29.18 -10.49
CA THR A 5 2.88 28.26 -9.37
C THR A 5 1.73 27.30 -9.65
N PHE A 6 0.69 27.75 -10.35
CA PHE A 6 -0.43 26.90 -10.78
C PHE A 6 0.01 25.86 -11.83
N LEU A 7 0.87 26.24 -12.80
CA LEU A 7 1.42 25.30 -13.79
C LEU A 7 2.33 24.24 -13.15
N PHE A 8 3.11 24.60 -12.14
CA PHE A 8 3.95 23.64 -11.40
C PHE A 8 3.11 22.66 -10.59
N PHE A 9 2.07 23.13 -9.89
CA PHE A 9 1.13 22.25 -9.17
C PHE A 9 0.32 21.36 -10.12
N ALA A 10 -0.09 21.87 -11.27
CA ALA A 10 -0.78 21.08 -12.30
C ALA A 10 0.14 20.01 -12.92
N ALA A 11 1.42 20.31 -13.16
CA ALA A 11 2.40 19.35 -13.65
C ALA A 11 2.73 18.27 -12.60
N VAL A 12 2.80 18.62 -11.31
CA VAL A 12 2.97 17.67 -10.21
C VAL A 12 1.72 16.81 -10.01
N MET A 13 0.52 17.38 -10.11
CA MET A 13 -0.72 16.59 -10.09
C MET A 13 -0.85 15.65 -11.30
N PHE A 14 -0.36 16.04 -12.48
CA PHE A 14 -0.37 15.19 -13.68
C PHE A 14 0.59 13.99 -13.56
N LEU A 15 1.66 14.11 -12.76
CA LEU A 15 2.57 13.00 -12.46
C LEU A 15 1.95 11.95 -11.49
N PHE A 16 0.91 12.32 -10.73
CA PHE A 16 0.19 11.40 -9.84
C PHE A 16 -1.08 10.79 -10.45
N THR A 17 -1.49 11.22 -11.64
CA THR A 17 -2.66 10.67 -12.35
C THR A 17 -2.27 9.68 -13.45
N VAL A 18 -1.11 9.00 -13.33
CA VAL A 18 -0.92 7.75 -14.05
C VAL A 18 -1.66 6.67 -13.26
N ASP A 19 -2.97 6.84 -13.13
CA ASP A 19 -3.86 5.72 -12.87
C ASP A 19 -3.63 4.72 -13.99
N SER A 20 -3.05 3.59 -13.63
CA SER A 20 -3.09 2.37 -14.44
C SER A 20 -4.54 2.23 -14.90
N CYS A 21 -4.79 2.32 -16.20
CA CYS A 21 -6.09 1.98 -16.78
C CYS A 21 -6.36 0.52 -16.44
N GLN A 22 -6.97 0.24 -15.28
CA GLN A 22 -7.44 -1.09 -14.94
C GLN A 22 -8.49 -1.48 -15.98
N HIS A 23 -8.23 -2.57 -16.70
CA HIS A 23 -9.19 -3.10 -17.65
C HIS A 23 -10.44 -3.56 -16.90
N HIS A 24 -11.60 -3.07 -17.33
CA HIS A 24 -12.88 -3.49 -16.76
C HIS A 24 -13.38 -4.74 -17.47
N TYR A 25 -13.24 -5.88 -16.79
CA TYR A 25 -13.74 -7.14 -17.29
C TYR A 25 -15.27 -7.17 -17.37
N PRO A 26 -15.87 -7.87 -18.34
CA PRO A 26 -17.30 -8.09 -18.40
C PRO A 26 -17.86 -8.69 -17.11
N VAL A 27 -19.00 -8.15 -16.65
CA VAL A 27 -19.65 -8.60 -15.40
C VAL A 27 -19.85 -10.12 -15.38
N SER A 28 -20.21 -10.69 -16.53
CA SER A 28 -20.42 -12.13 -16.68
C SER A 28 -19.16 -12.99 -16.42
N LEU A 29 -17.95 -12.47 -16.73
CA LEU A 29 -16.69 -13.13 -16.40
C LEU A 29 -16.38 -13.00 -14.89
N VAL A 30 -16.65 -11.84 -14.30
CA VAL A 30 -16.46 -11.62 -12.85
C VAL A 30 -17.42 -12.51 -12.03
N GLU A 31 -18.66 -12.66 -12.47
CA GLU A 31 -19.61 -13.59 -11.87
C GLU A 31 -19.18 -15.05 -12.02
N ALA A 32 -18.59 -15.41 -13.16
CA ALA A 32 -18.04 -16.76 -13.34
C ALA A 32 -16.84 -17.01 -12.42
N ASP A 33 -15.94 -16.00 -12.22
CA ASP A 33 -14.82 -16.10 -11.30
C ASP A 33 -15.26 -16.38 -9.86
N SER A 34 -16.31 -15.72 -9.39
CA SER A 34 -16.86 -15.96 -8.03
C SER A 34 -17.33 -17.42 -7.81
N LEU A 35 -17.66 -18.14 -8.89
CA LEU A 35 -18.12 -19.52 -8.85
C LEU A 35 -16.99 -20.55 -8.97
N VAL A 36 -15.81 -20.16 -9.47
CA VAL A 36 -14.73 -21.11 -9.82
C VAL A 36 -14.33 -22.00 -8.65
N TYR A 37 -14.30 -21.46 -7.44
CA TYR A 37 -13.93 -22.22 -6.24
C TYR A 37 -15.14 -22.83 -5.52
N SER A 38 -16.29 -22.17 -5.50
CA SER A 38 -17.48 -22.65 -4.79
C SER A 38 -18.32 -23.64 -5.60
N ASN A 39 -18.40 -23.49 -6.92
CA ASN A 39 -19.12 -24.38 -7.82
C ASN A 39 -18.44 -24.43 -9.20
N PRO A 40 -17.29 -25.12 -9.31
CA PRO A 40 -16.49 -25.13 -10.53
C PRO A 40 -17.24 -25.69 -11.75
N LYS A 41 -18.21 -26.60 -11.54
CA LYS A 41 -19.04 -27.15 -12.61
C LYS A 41 -19.97 -26.08 -13.23
N ALA A 42 -20.65 -25.32 -12.40
CA ALA A 42 -21.49 -24.21 -12.85
C ALA A 42 -20.64 -23.09 -13.49
N ALA A 43 -19.46 -22.78 -12.90
CA ALA A 43 -18.52 -21.85 -13.47
C ALA A 43 -18.09 -22.26 -14.89
N LEU A 44 -17.70 -23.53 -15.09
CA LEU A 44 -17.26 -24.03 -16.38
C LEU A 44 -18.38 -23.95 -17.43
N GLN A 45 -19.62 -24.35 -17.10
CA GLN A 45 -20.79 -24.23 -18.00
C GLN A 45 -21.02 -22.77 -18.42
N LYS A 46 -20.94 -21.83 -17.47
CA LYS A 46 -21.09 -20.38 -17.74
C LYS A 46 -19.96 -19.89 -18.66
N LEU A 47 -18.71 -20.26 -18.37
CA LEU A 47 -17.54 -19.89 -19.16
C LEU A 47 -17.58 -20.47 -20.57
N ASP A 48 -18.13 -21.69 -20.75
CA ASP A 48 -18.31 -22.30 -22.06
C ASP A 48 -19.34 -21.53 -22.90
N SER A 49 -20.45 -21.14 -22.29
CA SER A 49 -21.45 -20.29 -22.96
C SER A 49 -20.86 -18.91 -23.32
N LEU A 50 -20.10 -18.28 -22.42
CA LEU A 50 -19.46 -17.00 -22.67
C LEU A 50 -18.44 -17.08 -23.80
N SER A 51 -17.75 -18.20 -23.99
CA SER A 51 -16.76 -18.34 -25.05
C SER A 51 -17.36 -18.27 -26.46
N LEU A 52 -18.67 -18.43 -26.61
CA LEU A 52 -19.38 -18.34 -27.90
C LEU A 52 -19.77 -16.89 -28.27
N CYS A 53 -19.89 -16.03 -27.28
CA CYS A 53 -20.37 -14.65 -27.48
C CYS A 53 -19.37 -13.56 -27.09
N LEU A 54 -18.21 -13.93 -26.52
CA LEU A 54 -17.19 -12.99 -26.11
C LEU A 54 -16.51 -12.34 -27.33
N ASP A 55 -16.27 -11.03 -27.24
CA ASP A 55 -15.51 -10.30 -28.26
C ASP A 55 -14.03 -10.73 -28.24
N THR A 56 -13.63 -11.49 -29.26
CA THR A 56 -12.26 -12.01 -29.39
C THR A 56 -11.23 -10.94 -29.69
N THR A 57 -11.64 -9.72 -30.04
CA THR A 57 -10.72 -8.57 -30.24
C THR A 57 -10.18 -8.04 -28.91
N GLN A 58 -10.91 -8.23 -27.81
CA GLN A 58 -10.50 -7.84 -26.46
C GLN A 58 -9.60 -8.92 -25.85
N LYS A 59 -8.29 -8.82 -26.11
CA LYS A 59 -7.32 -9.82 -25.68
C LYS A 59 -7.34 -10.07 -24.17
N ALA A 60 -7.58 -9.04 -23.34
CA ALA A 60 -7.66 -9.15 -21.89
C ALA A 60 -8.81 -10.08 -21.45
N ASP A 61 -10.00 -9.92 -22.04
CA ASP A 61 -11.17 -10.74 -21.72
C ASP A 61 -10.97 -12.19 -22.13
N VAL A 62 -10.35 -12.41 -23.30
CA VAL A 62 -10.04 -13.77 -23.79
C VAL A 62 -9.04 -14.46 -22.87
N MET A 63 -8.00 -13.77 -22.39
CA MET A 63 -7.01 -14.35 -21.49
C MET A 63 -7.58 -14.60 -20.10
N TYR A 64 -8.46 -13.72 -19.61
CA TYR A 64 -9.16 -13.95 -18.35
C TYR A 64 -10.12 -15.15 -18.44
N LEU A 65 -10.90 -15.24 -19.52
CA LEU A 65 -11.74 -16.41 -19.78
C LEU A 65 -10.92 -17.72 -19.77
N ARG A 66 -9.75 -17.72 -20.42
CA ARG A 66 -8.86 -18.90 -20.45
C ARG A 66 -8.36 -19.26 -19.06
N LEU A 67 -7.91 -18.30 -18.28
CA LEU A 67 -7.45 -18.51 -16.90
C LEU A 67 -8.55 -19.14 -16.05
N LEU A 68 -9.77 -18.58 -16.10
CA LEU A 68 -10.92 -19.11 -15.36
C LEU A 68 -11.32 -20.53 -15.78
N LYS A 69 -11.31 -20.81 -17.08
CA LYS A 69 -11.57 -22.16 -17.59
C LYS A 69 -10.53 -23.17 -17.12
N MET A 70 -9.25 -22.81 -17.16
CA MET A 70 -8.17 -23.65 -16.65
C MET A 70 -8.35 -23.93 -15.17
N THR A 71 -8.62 -22.89 -14.36
CA THR A 71 -8.84 -23.03 -12.92
C THR A 71 -10.06 -23.89 -12.60
N ALA A 72 -11.18 -23.69 -13.31
CA ALA A 72 -12.39 -24.50 -13.09
C ALA A 72 -12.17 -25.98 -13.46
N LYS A 73 -11.44 -26.27 -14.54
CA LYS A 73 -11.09 -27.64 -14.93
C LYS A 73 -10.15 -28.30 -13.94
N ASP A 74 -9.12 -27.60 -13.45
CA ASP A 74 -8.21 -28.08 -12.40
C ASP A 74 -9.00 -28.50 -11.15
N LYS A 75 -9.95 -27.66 -10.71
CA LYS A 75 -10.83 -27.96 -9.57
C LYS A 75 -11.78 -29.16 -9.81
N LEU A 76 -12.02 -29.51 -11.06
CA LEU A 76 -12.81 -30.68 -11.44
C LEU A 76 -11.97 -31.92 -11.76
N TYR A 77 -10.66 -31.86 -11.51
CA TYR A 77 -9.70 -32.93 -11.87
C TYR A 77 -9.73 -33.29 -13.36
N MET A 78 -10.02 -32.30 -14.22
CA MET A 78 -10.06 -32.45 -15.66
C MET A 78 -8.78 -31.88 -16.30
N PRO A 79 -8.30 -32.43 -17.42
CA PRO A 79 -7.20 -31.83 -18.17
C PRO A 79 -7.52 -30.38 -18.53
N PHE A 80 -6.67 -29.44 -18.12
CA PHE A 80 -6.96 -28.00 -18.27
C PHE A 80 -6.15 -27.30 -19.36
N GLY A 81 -5.22 -27.99 -20.01
CA GLY A 81 -4.46 -27.44 -21.13
C GLY A 81 -3.17 -28.18 -21.43
N THR A 82 -2.31 -27.53 -22.22
CA THR A 82 -0.94 -27.96 -22.49
C THR A 82 0.04 -26.97 -21.83
N LEU A 83 1.27 -27.40 -21.62
CA LEU A 83 2.32 -26.53 -21.05
C LEU A 83 2.47 -25.22 -21.86
N ASP A 84 2.49 -25.32 -23.19
CA ASP A 84 2.58 -24.13 -24.08
C ASP A 84 1.39 -23.17 -23.88
N SER A 85 0.19 -23.70 -23.67
CA SER A 85 -1.01 -22.87 -23.47
C SER A 85 -0.96 -22.11 -22.14
N VAL A 86 -0.42 -22.74 -21.08
CA VAL A 86 -0.26 -22.12 -19.77
C VAL A 86 0.90 -21.12 -19.79
N GLN A 87 2.01 -21.44 -20.45
CA GLN A 87 3.14 -20.50 -20.62
C GLN A 87 2.73 -19.27 -21.43
N CYS A 88 1.93 -19.42 -22.49
CA CYS A 88 1.37 -18.31 -23.23
C CYS A 88 0.50 -17.38 -22.35
N LEU A 89 -0.29 -17.98 -21.44
CA LEU A 89 -1.10 -17.23 -20.48
C LEU A 89 -0.23 -16.46 -19.50
N VAL A 90 0.79 -17.09 -18.94
CA VAL A 90 1.76 -16.46 -18.03
C VAL A 90 2.47 -15.30 -18.73
N GLY A 91 3.02 -15.52 -19.93
CA GLY A 91 3.71 -14.47 -20.70
C GLY A 91 2.80 -13.26 -20.97
N TYR A 92 1.52 -13.49 -21.27
CA TYR A 92 0.59 -12.39 -21.44
C TYR A 92 0.46 -11.53 -20.17
N TYR A 93 0.30 -12.16 -18.98
CA TYR A 93 0.16 -11.42 -17.72
C TYR A 93 1.49 -10.82 -17.22
N GLU A 94 2.64 -11.40 -17.57
CA GLU A 94 3.95 -10.81 -17.32
C GLU A 94 4.15 -9.50 -18.11
N ASP A 95 3.78 -9.47 -19.39
CA ASP A 95 4.06 -8.35 -20.28
C ASP A 95 3.00 -7.25 -20.23
N ASN A 96 1.73 -7.61 -20.39
CA ASN A 96 0.65 -6.67 -20.72
C ASN A 96 -0.61 -6.84 -19.86
N GLY A 97 -0.72 -7.90 -19.07
CA GLY A 97 -1.95 -8.24 -18.36
C GLY A 97 -2.11 -7.54 -17.03
N ASP A 98 -3.27 -7.78 -16.43
CA ASP A 98 -3.58 -7.38 -15.07
C ASP A 98 -2.64 -8.10 -14.08
N LYS A 99 -1.83 -7.34 -13.36
CA LYS A 99 -0.84 -7.87 -12.41
C LYS A 99 -1.48 -8.57 -11.22
N GLN A 100 -2.74 -8.30 -10.92
CA GLN A 100 -3.49 -9.00 -9.87
C GLN A 100 -3.82 -10.45 -10.27
N LEU A 101 -3.92 -10.74 -11.57
CA LEU A 101 -4.19 -12.09 -12.09
C LEU A 101 -2.91 -12.89 -12.37
N LEU A 102 -1.74 -12.25 -12.42
CA LEU A 102 -0.45 -12.90 -12.66
C LEU A 102 -0.16 -14.03 -11.67
N PRO A 103 -0.40 -13.89 -10.33
CA PRO A 103 -0.20 -14.99 -9.39
C PRO A 103 -1.04 -16.23 -9.71
N ARG A 104 -2.30 -16.04 -10.15
CA ARG A 104 -3.16 -17.17 -10.57
C ARG A 104 -2.60 -17.88 -11.81
N ALA A 105 -2.02 -17.13 -12.77
CA ALA A 105 -1.39 -17.73 -13.95
C ALA A 105 -0.15 -18.55 -13.56
N TYR A 106 0.69 -18.05 -12.64
CA TYR A 106 1.81 -18.84 -12.10
C TYR A 106 1.35 -20.07 -11.32
N TYR A 107 0.24 -19.99 -10.58
CA TYR A 107 -0.34 -21.14 -9.91
C TYR A 107 -0.71 -22.25 -10.91
N MET A 108 -1.39 -21.88 -12.01
CA MET A 108 -1.72 -22.85 -13.07
C MET A 108 -0.48 -23.44 -13.73
N LEU A 109 0.60 -22.67 -13.86
CA LEU A 109 1.88 -23.17 -14.35
C LEU A 109 2.50 -24.18 -13.36
N GLY A 110 2.43 -23.88 -12.06
CA GLY A 110 2.85 -24.83 -11.01
C GLY A 110 2.06 -26.13 -11.06
N ARG A 111 0.72 -26.06 -11.19
CA ARG A 111 -0.15 -27.23 -11.37
C ARG A 111 0.23 -28.08 -12.58
N MET A 112 0.53 -27.42 -13.71
CA MET A 112 0.96 -28.12 -14.92
C MET A 112 2.28 -28.88 -14.73
N PHE A 113 3.24 -28.29 -14.02
CA PHE A 113 4.49 -28.96 -13.70
C PHE A 113 4.31 -30.11 -12.70
N VAL A 114 3.36 -30.00 -11.75
CA VAL A 114 3.00 -31.11 -10.85
C VAL A 114 2.44 -32.29 -11.65
N GLU A 115 1.55 -32.05 -12.62
CA GLU A 115 1.00 -33.11 -13.48
C GLU A 115 2.06 -33.78 -14.37
N SER A 116 3.11 -33.04 -14.72
CA SER A 116 4.26 -33.58 -15.49
C SER A 116 5.40 -34.12 -14.61
N GLU A 117 5.22 -34.20 -13.31
CA GLU A 117 6.20 -34.65 -12.32
C GLU A 117 7.51 -33.82 -12.31
N ASP A 118 7.49 -32.62 -12.88
CA ASP A 118 8.63 -31.69 -12.85
C ASP A 118 8.62 -30.86 -11.54
N VAL A 119 9.08 -31.50 -10.47
CA VAL A 119 9.11 -30.91 -9.11
C VAL A 119 9.89 -29.60 -9.04
N PRO A 120 11.12 -29.47 -9.63
CA PRO A 120 11.86 -28.21 -9.56
C PRO A 120 11.12 -27.04 -10.22
N SER A 121 10.52 -27.25 -11.39
CA SER A 121 9.78 -26.21 -12.11
C SER A 121 8.47 -25.84 -11.38
N ALA A 122 7.77 -26.82 -10.79
CA ALA A 122 6.59 -26.57 -9.96
C ALA A 122 6.93 -25.69 -8.74
N LEU A 123 8.00 -26.03 -8.00
CA LEU A 123 8.48 -25.24 -6.86
C LEU A 123 8.83 -23.81 -7.28
N ALA A 124 9.51 -23.63 -8.42
CA ALA A 124 9.85 -22.31 -8.94
C ALA A 124 8.60 -21.48 -9.28
N ALA A 125 7.58 -22.12 -9.87
CA ALA A 125 6.32 -21.45 -10.20
C ALA A 125 5.54 -21.04 -8.93
N TYR A 126 5.37 -21.93 -7.96
CA TYR A 126 4.67 -21.61 -6.69
C TYR A 126 5.39 -20.54 -5.86
N ARG A 127 6.73 -20.49 -5.91
CA ARG A 127 7.48 -19.38 -5.30
C ARG A 127 7.16 -18.03 -5.94
N LYS A 128 7.03 -17.99 -7.28
CA LYS A 128 6.59 -16.76 -7.96
C LYS A 128 5.18 -16.36 -7.52
N VAL A 129 4.28 -17.32 -7.29
CA VAL A 129 2.96 -17.02 -6.70
C VAL A 129 3.10 -16.32 -5.36
N LEU A 130 3.80 -16.94 -4.40
CA LEU A 130 3.93 -16.40 -3.05
C LEU A 130 4.62 -15.03 -3.04
N ALA A 131 5.65 -14.82 -3.88
CA ALA A 131 6.33 -13.53 -4.00
C ALA A 131 5.42 -12.42 -4.56
N GLN A 132 4.53 -12.74 -5.48
CA GLN A 132 3.55 -11.76 -6.01
C GLN A 132 2.45 -11.45 -4.98
N LEU A 133 2.05 -12.43 -4.17
CA LEU A 133 1.03 -12.27 -3.13
C LEU A 133 1.48 -11.38 -1.96
N GLU A 134 2.77 -11.06 -1.85
CA GLU A 134 3.25 -10.03 -0.91
C GLU A 134 2.83 -8.61 -1.31
N GLN A 135 2.62 -8.37 -2.60
CA GLN A 135 2.21 -7.07 -3.14
C GLN A 135 0.69 -6.98 -3.34
N HIS A 136 0.04 -8.11 -3.65
CA HIS A 136 -1.39 -8.21 -3.94
C HIS A 136 -1.95 -9.41 -3.18
N GLU A 137 -2.50 -9.16 -1.99
CA GLU A 137 -2.96 -10.21 -1.11
C GLU A 137 -4.20 -10.94 -1.69
N ASP A 138 -4.04 -12.25 -1.94
CA ASP A 138 -5.13 -13.19 -2.21
C ASP A 138 -4.96 -14.36 -1.22
N ILE A 139 -5.69 -14.31 -0.11
CA ILE A 139 -5.60 -15.28 0.99
C ILE A 139 -5.93 -16.68 0.49
N ARG A 140 -6.94 -16.84 -0.39
CA ARG A 140 -7.32 -18.14 -0.96
C ARG A 140 -6.20 -18.71 -1.82
N LEU A 141 -5.64 -17.92 -2.72
CA LEU A 141 -4.55 -18.38 -3.56
C LEU A 141 -3.30 -18.73 -2.74
N ARG A 142 -3.04 -17.97 -1.67
CA ARG A 142 -1.96 -18.28 -0.71
C ARG A 142 -2.19 -19.62 -0.03
N GLY A 143 -3.40 -19.89 0.46
CA GLY A 143 -3.79 -21.16 1.11
C GLY A 143 -3.56 -22.35 0.19
N ILE A 144 -4.19 -22.35 -0.99
CA ILE A 144 -4.06 -23.47 -1.95
C ILE A 144 -2.63 -23.67 -2.47
N THR A 145 -1.84 -22.59 -2.57
CA THR A 145 -0.43 -22.70 -2.97
C THR A 145 0.40 -23.35 -1.87
N ASN A 146 0.17 -22.98 -0.61
CA ASN A 146 0.83 -23.61 0.52
C ASN A 146 0.42 -25.08 0.67
N ALA A 147 -0.85 -25.45 0.48
CA ALA A 147 -1.31 -26.84 0.47
C ALA A 147 -0.57 -27.66 -0.61
N GLN A 148 -0.43 -27.12 -1.82
CA GLN A 148 0.32 -27.79 -2.90
C GLN A 148 1.82 -27.95 -2.58
N LEU A 149 2.45 -26.93 -1.98
CA LEU A 149 3.84 -27.04 -1.52
C LEU A 149 3.97 -28.08 -0.41
N GLY A 150 3.02 -28.11 0.54
CA GLY A 150 2.96 -29.13 1.59
C GLY A 150 2.86 -30.53 1.01
N GLU A 151 1.97 -30.76 0.04
CA GLU A 151 1.83 -32.04 -0.64
C GLU A 151 3.12 -32.46 -1.37
N MET A 152 3.75 -31.52 -2.09
CA MET A 152 5.01 -31.81 -2.80
C MET A 152 6.13 -32.22 -1.85
N PHE A 153 6.32 -31.50 -0.74
CA PHE A 153 7.31 -31.85 0.28
C PHE A 153 6.94 -33.11 1.07
N GLY A 154 5.65 -33.33 1.30
CA GLY A 154 5.13 -34.55 1.92
C GLY A 154 5.45 -35.79 1.09
N ARG A 155 5.21 -35.76 -0.23
CA ARG A 155 5.56 -36.83 -1.16
C ARG A 155 7.08 -37.10 -1.21
N GLN A 156 7.90 -36.06 -0.97
CA GLN A 156 9.36 -36.20 -0.84
C GLN A 156 9.79 -36.60 0.57
N GLU A 157 8.86 -36.91 1.48
CA GLU A 157 9.10 -37.23 2.91
C GLU A 157 9.88 -36.15 3.67
N ILE A 158 9.87 -34.90 3.21
CA ILE A 158 10.43 -33.75 3.93
C ILE A 158 9.36 -33.18 4.87
N LEU A 159 8.95 -34.03 5.82
CA LEU A 159 7.72 -33.88 6.61
C LEU A 159 7.69 -32.62 7.48
N SER A 160 8.81 -32.18 8.03
CA SER A 160 8.87 -30.96 8.84
C SER A 160 8.55 -29.71 8.02
N LEU A 161 9.01 -29.67 6.76
CA LEU A 161 8.74 -28.57 5.84
C LEU A 161 7.30 -28.65 5.30
N ALA A 162 6.83 -29.87 4.93
CA ALA A 162 5.44 -30.09 4.56
C ALA A 162 4.48 -29.61 5.64
N LEU A 163 4.74 -29.96 6.91
CA LEU A 163 3.93 -29.53 8.05
C LEU A 163 3.89 -28.01 8.21
N SER A 164 5.01 -27.30 7.91
CA SER A 164 5.00 -25.83 7.97
C SER A 164 4.07 -25.22 6.92
N PHE A 165 4.08 -25.75 5.70
CA PHE A 165 3.19 -25.30 4.62
C PHE A 165 1.72 -25.62 4.89
N TYR A 166 1.40 -26.81 5.39
CA TYR A 166 0.03 -27.15 5.76
C TYR A 166 -0.52 -26.28 6.90
N LYS A 167 0.32 -25.87 7.85
CA LYS A 167 -0.07 -24.90 8.89
C LYS A 167 -0.42 -23.53 8.31
N GLU A 168 0.36 -23.06 7.34
CA GLU A 168 0.06 -21.81 6.64
C GLU A 168 -1.22 -21.93 5.79
N ALA A 169 -1.46 -23.07 5.12
CA ALA A 169 -2.69 -23.34 4.40
C ALA A 169 -3.89 -23.30 5.36
N PHE A 170 -3.82 -24.04 6.47
CA PHE A 170 -4.85 -24.05 7.52
C PHE A 170 -5.15 -22.65 8.07
N LEU A 171 -4.13 -21.82 8.26
CA LEU A 171 -4.32 -20.43 8.69
C LEU A 171 -5.11 -19.63 7.66
N CYS A 172 -4.76 -19.75 6.38
CA CYS A 172 -5.48 -19.09 5.30
C CYS A 172 -6.94 -19.54 5.21
N ASP A 173 -7.19 -20.84 5.26
CA ASP A 173 -8.54 -21.41 5.18
C ASP A 173 -9.37 -21.05 6.42
N SER A 174 -8.74 -20.97 7.59
CA SER A 174 -9.38 -20.48 8.82
C SER A 174 -9.81 -19.01 8.69
N LEU A 175 -8.98 -18.15 8.08
CA LEU A 175 -9.32 -16.74 7.83
C LEU A 175 -10.49 -16.59 6.84
N LEU A 176 -10.61 -17.52 5.89
CA LEU A 176 -11.69 -17.55 4.89
C LEU A 176 -12.95 -18.28 5.39
N ALA A 177 -12.91 -18.89 6.58
CA ALA A 177 -13.93 -19.81 7.07
C ALA A 177 -14.22 -20.94 6.06
N ASP A 178 -13.18 -21.41 5.34
CA ASP A 178 -13.26 -22.51 4.40
C ASP A 178 -13.15 -23.85 5.15
N GLU A 179 -14.30 -24.35 5.59
CA GLU A 179 -14.37 -25.56 6.43
C GLU A 179 -13.84 -26.81 5.73
N ILE A 180 -14.01 -26.90 4.42
CA ILE A 180 -13.51 -28.01 3.62
C ILE A 180 -11.98 -27.93 3.49
N GLY A 181 -11.42 -26.76 3.18
CA GLY A 181 -9.97 -26.54 3.17
C GLY A 181 -9.33 -26.91 4.51
N MET A 182 -9.89 -26.39 5.61
CA MET A 182 -9.42 -26.72 6.97
C MET A 182 -9.47 -28.23 7.30
N LEU A 183 -10.46 -28.95 6.78
CA LEU A 183 -10.58 -30.39 6.95
C LEU A 183 -9.41 -31.13 6.29
N TYR A 184 -9.12 -30.83 5.02
CA TYR A 184 -8.01 -31.43 4.28
C TYR A 184 -6.65 -31.09 4.91
N ASP A 185 -6.45 -29.82 5.29
CA ASP A 185 -5.21 -29.39 5.97
C ASP A 185 -4.97 -30.12 7.29
N MET A 186 -6.03 -30.31 8.10
CA MET A 186 -5.92 -31.07 9.37
C MET A 186 -5.57 -32.54 9.12
N ARG A 187 -6.12 -33.18 8.07
CA ARG A 187 -5.75 -34.54 7.65
C ARG A 187 -4.27 -34.60 7.31
N ASP A 188 -3.80 -33.68 6.47
CA ASP A 188 -2.42 -33.67 5.97
C ASP A 188 -1.40 -33.35 7.08
N MET A 189 -1.76 -32.43 7.98
CA MET A 189 -0.99 -32.19 9.20
C MET A 189 -0.93 -33.43 10.08
N GLY A 190 -2.07 -34.12 10.27
CA GLY A 190 -2.16 -35.36 11.02
C GLY A 190 -1.28 -36.45 10.45
N THR A 191 -1.33 -36.65 9.12
CA THR A 191 -0.48 -37.58 8.38
C THR A 191 1.01 -37.23 8.55
N SER A 192 1.35 -35.95 8.42
CA SER A 192 2.74 -35.50 8.62
C SER A 192 3.23 -35.75 10.05
N PHE A 193 2.41 -35.50 11.07
CA PHE A 193 2.72 -35.82 12.47
C PHE A 193 2.89 -37.31 12.69
N ASP A 194 2.04 -38.13 12.07
CA ASP A 194 2.11 -39.57 12.22
C ASP A 194 3.43 -40.13 11.67
N TYR A 195 3.83 -39.72 10.48
CA TYR A 195 5.12 -40.10 9.88
C TYR A 195 6.31 -39.56 10.66
N LEU A 196 6.21 -38.43 11.36
CA LEU A 196 7.22 -37.91 12.28
C LEU A 196 7.26 -38.66 13.62
N GLY A 197 6.39 -39.65 13.83
CA GLY A 197 6.29 -40.40 15.07
C GLY A 197 5.58 -39.64 16.20
N MET A 198 4.98 -38.47 15.93
CA MET A 198 4.29 -37.61 16.88
C MET A 198 2.80 -38.03 17.00
N LYS A 199 2.56 -39.29 17.42
CA LYS A 199 1.25 -39.96 17.45
C LYS A 199 0.15 -39.15 18.18
N ASP A 200 0.47 -38.52 19.30
CA ASP A 200 -0.51 -37.72 20.05
C ASP A 200 -0.99 -36.51 19.25
N SER A 201 -0.07 -35.80 18.57
CA SER A 201 -0.40 -34.68 17.70
C SER A 201 -1.20 -35.11 16.49
N ALA A 202 -0.80 -36.23 15.86
CA ALA A 202 -1.53 -36.84 14.75
C ALA A 202 -2.99 -37.13 15.13
N ASN A 203 -3.18 -37.83 16.26
CA ASN A 203 -4.51 -38.18 16.77
C ASN A 203 -5.38 -36.97 17.14
N VAL A 204 -4.79 -35.85 17.59
CA VAL A 204 -5.52 -34.60 17.79
C VAL A 204 -6.01 -34.05 16.45
N CYS A 205 -5.14 -34.00 15.44
CA CYS A 205 -5.50 -33.52 14.11
C CYS A 205 -6.59 -34.40 13.49
N PHE A 206 -6.39 -35.71 13.45
CA PHE A 206 -7.37 -36.65 12.86
C PHE A 206 -8.73 -36.61 13.55
N ARG A 207 -8.81 -36.51 14.89
CA ARG A 207 -10.09 -36.37 15.60
C ARG A 207 -10.80 -35.05 15.28
N LYS A 208 -10.07 -33.94 15.18
CA LYS A 208 -10.65 -32.65 14.76
C LYS A 208 -11.16 -32.73 13.32
N ALA A 209 -10.34 -33.28 12.43
CA ALA A 209 -10.73 -33.50 11.04
C ALA A 209 -11.97 -34.40 10.93
N LEU A 210 -12.02 -35.51 11.69
CA LEU A 210 -13.18 -36.41 11.73
C LEU A 210 -14.47 -35.72 12.17
N THR A 211 -14.37 -34.85 13.18
CA THR A 211 -15.54 -34.05 13.61
C THR A 211 -16.01 -33.16 12.48
N LYS A 212 -15.09 -32.50 11.80
CA LYS A 212 -15.39 -31.62 10.68
C LYS A 212 -15.94 -32.36 9.45
N ALA A 213 -15.38 -33.52 9.10
CA ALA A 213 -15.89 -34.38 8.00
C ALA A 213 -17.36 -34.73 8.21
N ARG A 214 -17.74 -35.08 9.44
CA ARG A 214 -19.14 -35.35 9.81
C ARG A 214 -20.06 -34.14 9.69
N GLU A 215 -19.56 -32.95 10.07
CA GLU A 215 -20.32 -31.68 9.96
C GLU A 215 -20.61 -31.35 8.50
N VAL A 216 -19.61 -31.50 7.61
CA VAL A 216 -19.75 -31.21 6.15
C VAL A 216 -20.34 -32.37 5.38
N LYS A 217 -20.53 -33.56 6.02
CA LYS A 217 -21.04 -34.79 5.42
C LYS A 217 -20.17 -35.31 4.28
N ASP A 218 -18.88 -35.34 4.49
CA ASP A 218 -17.89 -35.93 3.60
C ASP A 218 -17.62 -37.37 4.09
N ASP A 219 -18.38 -38.31 3.56
CA ASP A 219 -18.33 -39.70 4.00
C ASP A 219 -17.00 -40.37 3.62
N ASP A 220 -16.42 -40.00 2.48
CA ASP A 220 -15.12 -40.53 2.02
C ASP A 220 -13.99 -40.08 2.96
N MET A 221 -13.97 -38.82 3.34
CA MET A 221 -12.99 -38.27 4.29
C MET A 221 -13.21 -38.81 5.72
N GLU A 222 -14.46 -38.96 6.16
CA GLU A 222 -14.76 -39.61 7.44
C GLU A 222 -14.14 -41.01 7.50
N HIS A 223 -14.28 -41.77 6.45
CA HIS A 223 -13.79 -43.11 6.31
C HIS A 223 -12.24 -43.19 6.35
N GLU A 224 -11.56 -42.34 5.55
CA GLU A 224 -10.11 -42.22 5.53
C GLU A 224 -9.56 -41.88 6.95
N LEU A 225 -10.19 -40.93 7.65
CA LEU A 225 -9.77 -40.50 8.99
C LEU A 225 -9.99 -41.58 10.05
N LEU A 226 -11.05 -42.41 9.91
CA LEU A 226 -11.27 -43.55 10.80
C LEU A 226 -10.15 -44.58 10.65
N LEU A 227 -9.67 -44.82 9.43
CA LEU A 227 -8.54 -45.73 9.19
C LEU A 227 -7.22 -45.14 9.73
N HIS A 228 -6.95 -43.85 9.53
CA HIS A 228 -5.79 -43.20 10.13
C HIS A 228 -5.78 -43.36 11.65
N LEU A 229 -6.93 -43.12 12.30
CA LEU A 229 -7.07 -43.31 13.74
C LEU A 229 -6.89 -44.78 14.16
N ALA A 230 -7.47 -45.72 13.43
CA ALA A 230 -7.26 -47.17 13.71
C ALA A 230 -5.78 -47.54 13.59
N ASN A 231 -5.11 -47.11 12.51
CA ASN A 231 -3.70 -47.36 12.28
C ASN A 231 -2.80 -46.77 13.37
N SER A 232 -3.12 -45.55 13.87
CA SER A 232 -2.32 -44.89 14.91
C SER A 232 -2.35 -45.62 16.25
N TYR A 233 -3.36 -46.45 16.50
CA TYR A 233 -3.51 -47.26 17.73
C TYR A 233 -3.02 -48.70 17.55
N LEU A 234 -2.52 -49.12 16.37
CA LEU A 234 -1.92 -50.44 16.18
C LEU A 234 -0.75 -50.63 17.13
N ASP A 235 -0.62 -51.85 17.62
CA ASP A 235 0.41 -52.28 18.62
C ASP A 235 0.40 -51.52 19.95
N VAL A 236 -0.62 -50.62 20.17
CA VAL A 236 -0.80 -49.83 21.40
C VAL A 236 -2.09 -50.21 22.15
N ASN A 237 -3.25 -50.18 21.47
CA ASN A 237 -4.54 -50.39 22.12
C ASN A 237 -5.57 -51.04 21.15
N ALA A 238 -5.77 -52.33 21.35
CA ALA A 238 -6.67 -53.12 20.49
C ALA A 238 -8.14 -52.63 20.56
N ASP A 239 -8.62 -52.16 21.74
CA ASP A 239 -10.01 -51.68 21.87
C ASP A 239 -10.22 -50.41 21.05
N SER A 240 -9.22 -49.53 20.99
CA SER A 240 -9.26 -48.32 20.14
C SER A 240 -9.25 -48.69 18.67
N VAL A 241 -8.41 -49.62 18.25
CA VAL A 241 -8.42 -50.14 16.86
C VAL A 241 -9.80 -50.68 16.51
N ALA A 242 -10.36 -51.57 17.35
CA ALA A 242 -11.70 -52.17 17.16
C ALA A 242 -12.79 -51.08 17.06
N LYS A 243 -12.73 -50.07 17.93
CA LYS A 243 -13.70 -48.97 17.92
C LYS A 243 -13.72 -48.23 16.60
N TYR A 244 -12.56 -47.84 16.08
CA TYR A 244 -12.49 -47.11 14.83
C TYR A 244 -12.81 -47.99 13.60
N MET A 245 -12.30 -49.21 13.59
CA MET A 245 -12.64 -50.20 12.56
C MET A 245 -14.14 -50.55 12.49
N PHE A 246 -14.82 -50.58 13.62
CA PHE A 246 -16.27 -50.85 13.69
C PHE A 246 -17.10 -49.70 13.11
N LEU A 247 -16.60 -48.47 13.15
CA LEU A 247 -17.27 -47.29 12.61
C LEU A 247 -17.13 -47.19 11.07
N VAL A 248 -16.21 -47.94 10.49
CA VAL A 248 -16.03 -48.07 9.02
C VAL A 248 -17.13 -48.97 8.47
N ASN A 249 -18.19 -48.40 7.92
CA ASN A 249 -19.41 -49.17 7.56
C ASN A 249 -19.43 -49.74 6.14
N ASP A 250 -18.50 -49.35 5.23
CA ASP A 250 -18.57 -49.80 3.82
C ASP A 250 -17.17 -50.07 3.24
N PHE A 251 -16.93 -51.34 2.91
CA PHE A 251 -15.63 -51.87 2.51
C PHE A 251 -15.32 -51.78 1.00
N GLU A 252 -16.16 -51.13 0.21
CA GLU A 252 -16.01 -51.12 -1.25
C GLU A 252 -15.14 -49.96 -1.79
N LEU A 253 -14.95 -48.91 -1.03
CA LEU A 253 -14.34 -47.65 -1.54
C LEU A 253 -12.85 -47.46 -1.20
N LEU A 254 -12.27 -48.27 -0.31
CA LEU A 254 -10.88 -48.10 0.14
C LEU A 254 -9.94 -49.17 -0.38
N ASP A 255 -8.64 -48.84 -0.38
CA ASP A 255 -7.60 -49.81 -0.70
C ASP A 255 -7.68 -51.01 0.24
N ARG A 256 -8.32 -52.08 -0.25
CA ARG A 256 -8.53 -53.35 0.47
C ARG A 256 -7.24 -53.86 1.14
N CYS A 257 -6.10 -53.44 0.65
CA CYS A 257 -4.79 -53.86 1.15
C CYS A 257 -4.42 -53.14 2.47
N GLU A 258 -4.65 -51.81 2.57
CA GLU A 258 -4.37 -51.04 3.80
C GLU A 258 -5.31 -51.46 4.92
N GLU A 259 -6.61 -51.53 4.61
CA GLU A 259 -7.61 -51.97 5.55
C GLU A 259 -7.36 -53.42 6.02
N GLY A 260 -7.04 -54.31 5.08
CA GLY A 260 -6.68 -55.70 5.35
C GLY A 260 -5.42 -55.79 6.25
N CYS A 261 -4.47 -54.88 6.05
CA CYS A 261 -3.28 -54.79 6.92
C CYS A 261 -3.66 -54.42 8.36
N ILE A 262 -4.51 -53.40 8.54
CA ILE A 262 -5.00 -52.97 9.86
C ILE A 262 -5.79 -54.08 10.53
N LYS A 263 -6.70 -54.76 9.80
CA LYS A 263 -7.47 -55.89 10.27
C LYS A 263 -6.58 -57.08 10.68
N GLY A 264 -5.61 -57.44 9.87
CA GLY A 264 -4.64 -58.49 10.20
C GLY A 264 -3.84 -58.18 11.47
N ALA A 265 -3.35 -56.93 11.57
CA ALA A 265 -2.63 -56.45 12.76
C ALA A 265 -3.52 -56.46 14.00
N TYR A 266 -4.77 -56.01 13.90
CA TYR A 266 -5.74 -56.08 14.99
C TYR A 266 -5.99 -57.55 15.46
N LEU A 267 -6.19 -58.49 14.51
CA LEU A 267 -6.36 -59.90 14.85
C LEU A 267 -5.15 -60.49 15.57
N GLN A 268 -3.94 -60.06 15.21
CA GLN A 268 -2.71 -60.42 15.93
C GLN A 268 -2.70 -59.84 17.35
N MET A 269 -3.07 -58.58 17.54
CA MET A 269 -3.17 -57.95 18.88
C MET A 269 -4.11 -58.70 19.83
N ILE A 270 -5.17 -59.31 19.30
CA ILE A 270 -6.15 -60.05 20.13
C ILE A 270 -5.86 -61.58 20.17
N GLY A 271 -4.67 -62.02 19.73
CA GLY A 271 -4.21 -63.40 19.79
C GLY A 271 -4.92 -64.37 18.81
N ARG A 272 -5.53 -63.82 17.72
CA ARG A 272 -6.15 -64.63 16.66
C ARG A 272 -5.19 -64.85 15.51
N ASP A 273 -4.02 -65.43 15.79
CA ASP A 273 -2.87 -65.53 14.88
C ASP A 273 -3.15 -66.26 13.57
N LYS A 274 -3.96 -67.33 13.61
CA LYS A 274 -4.36 -68.08 12.39
C LYS A 274 -5.24 -67.21 11.46
N ALA A 275 -6.12 -66.42 12.03
CA ALA A 275 -6.97 -65.54 11.25
C ALA A 275 -6.15 -64.35 10.69
N ALA A 276 -5.20 -63.82 11.45
CA ALA A 276 -4.24 -62.79 11.00
C ALA A 276 -3.37 -63.32 9.82
N ASP A 277 -2.82 -64.55 9.95
CA ASP A 277 -2.02 -65.22 8.87
C ASP A 277 -2.84 -65.32 7.57
N SER A 278 -4.12 -65.71 7.66
CA SER A 278 -5.01 -65.78 6.49
C SER A 278 -5.18 -64.41 5.84
N VAL A 279 -5.55 -63.38 6.63
CA VAL A 279 -5.79 -62.05 6.06
C VAL A 279 -4.52 -61.49 5.40
N PHE A 280 -3.37 -61.57 6.04
CA PHE A 280 -2.13 -61.08 5.45
C PHE A 280 -1.70 -61.89 4.20
N THR A 281 -1.93 -63.18 4.19
CA THR A 281 -1.60 -64.03 3.03
C THR A 281 -2.48 -63.70 1.84
N ASP A 282 -3.76 -63.40 2.07
CA ASP A 282 -4.72 -63.06 1.01
C ASP A 282 -4.41 -61.71 0.34
N ILE A 283 -3.97 -60.69 1.12
CA ILE A 283 -3.66 -59.37 0.59
C ILE A 283 -2.22 -59.24 0.04
N LEU A 284 -1.28 -60.08 0.49
CA LEU A 284 0.13 -60.01 0.13
C LEU A 284 0.42 -59.97 -1.39
N PRO A 285 -0.28 -60.74 -2.25
CA PRO A 285 -0.04 -60.69 -3.70
C PRO A 285 -0.36 -59.34 -4.35
N GLN A 286 -1.31 -58.60 -3.77
CA GLN A 286 -1.82 -57.32 -4.29
C GLN A 286 -1.05 -56.12 -3.74
N THR A 287 -0.22 -56.32 -2.72
CA THR A 287 0.53 -55.26 -2.07
C THR A 287 1.89 -55.00 -2.70
N THR A 288 2.37 -53.77 -2.62
CA THR A 288 3.68 -53.30 -3.13
C THR A 288 4.38 -52.42 -2.12
N GLY A 289 5.64 -52.11 -2.33
CA GLY A 289 6.41 -51.11 -1.56
C GLY A 289 6.47 -51.40 -0.05
N ALA A 290 6.31 -50.31 0.73
CA ALA A 290 6.42 -50.32 2.20
C ALA A 290 5.32 -51.18 2.86
N LEU A 291 4.10 -51.15 2.34
CA LEU A 291 2.98 -51.95 2.86
C LEU A 291 3.27 -53.46 2.75
N LYS A 292 3.81 -53.90 1.61
CA LYS A 292 4.23 -55.30 1.43
C LYS A 292 5.35 -55.69 2.41
N LEU A 293 6.28 -54.77 2.66
CA LEU A 293 7.36 -55.03 3.61
C LEU A 293 6.82 -55.20 5.03
N GLU A 294 5.85 -54.37 5.46
CA GLU A 294 5.20 -54.47 6.76
C GLU A 294 4.41 -55.78 6.89
N ILE A 295 3.66 -56.16 5.87
CA ILE A 295 2.92 -57.43 5.87
C ILE A 295 3.87 -58.61 5.96
N LEU A 296 4.98 -58.60 5.21
CA LEU A 296 5.99 -59.67 5.27
C LEU A 296 6.62 -59.74 6.66
N ARG A 297 6.93 -58.59 7.31
CA ARG A 297 7.43 -58.50 8.67
C ARG A 297 6.47 -59.20 9.66
N ARG A 298 5.19 -58.90 9.59
CA ARG A 298 4.14 -59.47 10.44
C ARG A 298 3.97 -60.98 10.16
N LEU A 299 3.97 -61.39 8.92
CA LEU A 299 3.91 -62.81 8.52
C LEU A 299 5.12 -63.64 9.00
N VAL A 300 6.30 -63.05 9.05
CA VAL A 300 7.49 -63.67 9.66
C VAL A 300 7.24 -63.95 11.14
N GLY A 301 6.78 -62.92 11.90
CA GLY A 301 6.47 -63.08 13.35
C GLY A 301 5.38 -64.17 13.54
N LEU A 302 4.25 -64.07 12.84
CA LEU A 302 3.16 -65.02 12.94
C LEU A 302 3.58 -66.47 12.58
N SER A 303 4.43 -66.61 11.56
CA SER A 303 4.91 -67.95 11.17
C SER A 303 5.82 -68.58 12.25
N CYS A 304 6.52 -67.76 13.02
CA CYS A 304 7.30 -68.23 14.19
C CYS A 304 6.37 -68.63 15.35
N GLU A 305 5.36 -67.82 15.69
CA GLU A 305 4.36 -68.12 16.72
C GLU A 305 3.55 -69.38 16.42
N LEU A 306 3.25 -69.59 15.13
CA LEU A 306 2.52 -70.77 14.64
C LEU A 306 3.43 -71.98 14.36
N GLU A 307 4.69 -71.95 14.73
CA GLU A 307 5.70 -72.97 14.53
C GLU A 307 5.87 -73.44 13.06
N SER A 308 5.56 -72.56 12.10
CA SER A 308 5.62 -72.84 10.66
C SER A 308 6.94 -72.39 10.06
N TYR A 309 8.05 -73.06 10.41
CA TYR A 309 9.43 -72.68 10.03
C TYR A 309 9.68 -72.54 8.53
N GLU A 310 9.05 -73.37 7.70
CA GLU A 310 9.22 -73.29 6.23
C GLU A 310 8.53 -72.02 5.67
N LYS A 311 7.34 -71.63 6.22
CA LYS A 311 6.73 -70.35 5.89
C LYS A 311 7.57 -69.16 6.35
N ALA A 312 8.07 -69.21 7.61
CA ALA A 312 8.93 -68.19 8.15
C ALA A 312 10.16 -67.96 7.25
N LYS A 313 10.84 -69.03 6.86
CA LYS A 313 12.00 -68.96 5.96
C LYS A 313 11.69 -68.34 4.60
N LYS A 314 10.50 -68.69 4.04
CA LYS A 314 10.04 -68.10 2.77
C LYS A 314 9.80 -66.60 2.92
N TYR A 315 9.11 -66.19 3.96
CA TYR A 315 8.77 -64.77 4.19
C TYR A 315 9.98 -63.92 4.56
N VAL A 316 10.93 -64.45 5.37
CA VAL A 316 12.23 -63.83 5.64
C VAL A 316 12.98 -63.53 4.37
N LYS A 317 13.08 -64.55 3.47
CA LYS A 317 13.76 -64.38 2.18
C LYS A 317 13.11 -63.32 1.30
N ALA A 318 11.77 -63.30 1.28
CA ALA A 318 11.01 -62.29 0.55
C ALA A 318 11.21 -60.87 1.17
N TYR A 319 11.14 -60.79 2.48
CA TYR A 319 11.36 -59.55 3.25
C TYR A 319 12.73 -58.93 2.96
N LEU A 320 13.81 -59.75 3.10
CA LEU A 320 15.18 -59.27 2.86
C LEU A 320 15.38 -58.79 1.42
N ARG A 321 14.88 -59.53 0.43
CA ARG A 321 14.97 -59.12 -0.97
C ARG A 321 14.24 -57.80 -1.26
N LEU A 322 13.06 -57.66 -0.70
CA LEU A 322 12.27 -56.43 -0.88
C LEU A 322 12.92 -55.27 -0.11
N SER A 323 13.38 -55.51 1.12
CA SER A 323 14.06 -54.52 1.94
C SER A 323 15.34 -53.96 1.27
N ASP A 324 16.17 -54.87 0.69
CA ASP A 324 17.35 -54.44 -0.04
C ASP A 324 17.00 -53.67 -1.31
N SER A 325 15.97 -54.06 -2.03
CA SER A 325 15.48 -53.33 -3.21
C SER A 325 15.00 -51.91 -2.81
N LEU A 326 14.19 -51.81 -1.76
CA LEU A 326 13.69 -50.52 -1.27
C LEU A 326 14.78 -49.61 -0.72
N LYS A 327 15.82 -50.17 -0.04
CA LYS A 327 17.01 -49.40 0.40
C LYS A 327 17.75 -48.78 -0.77
N ILE A 328 17.93 -49.53 -1.87
CA ILE A 328 18.62 -49.01 -3.07
C ILE A 328 17.80 -47.87 -3.70
N VAL A 329 16.49 -48.02 -3.77
CA VAL A 329 15.57 -47.00 -4.29
C VAL A 329 15.57 -45.81 -3.35
N GLY A 330 15.43 -46.04 -2.04
CA GLY A 330 15.41 -44.97 -1.03
C GLY A 330 16.72 -44.16 -0.96
N ALA A 331 17.90 -44.81 -1.20
CA ALA A 331 19.16 -44.07 -1.27
C ALA A 331 19.19 -43.09 -2.46
N LYS A 332 18.71 -43.51 -3.63
CA LYS A 332 18.57 -42.61 -4.80
C LYS A 332 17.53 -41.52 -4.58
N GLU A 333 16.41 -41.86 -3.94
CA GLU A 333 15.38 -40.90 -3.59
C GLU A 333 15.89 -39.87 -2.55
N GLN A 334 16.66 -40.30 -1.54
CA GLN A 334 17.28 -39.38 -0.58
C GLN A 334 18.28 -38.42 -1.24
N GLU A 335 19.06 -38.90 -2.21
CA GLU A 335 19.93 -38.02 -2.99
C GLU A 335 19.11 -36.99 -3.80
N ALA A 336 18.03 -37.44 -4.46
CA ALA A 336 17.11 -36.55 -5.18
C ALA A 336 16.38 -35.59 -4.24
N LYS A 337 15.91 -36.06 -3.06
CA LYS A 337 15.32 -35.23 -1.99
C LYS A 337 16.31 -34.18 -1.48
N GLY A 338 17.56 -34.57 -1.23
CA GLY A 338 18.63 -33.67 -0.81
C GLY A 338 18.89 -32.58 -1.86
N LEU A 339 18.93 -32.96 -3.13
CA LEU A 339 19.11 -32.02 -4.22
C LEU A 339 17.92 -31.05 -4.35
N ALA A 340 16.70 -31.56 -4.30
CA ALA A 340 15.47 -30.72 -4.37
C ALA A 340 15.40 -29.75 -3.19
N LEU A 341 15.73 -30.20 -1.99
CA LEU A 341 15.78 -29.33 -0.80
C LEU A 341 16.90 -28.30 -0.90
N TYR A 342 18.09 -28.70 -1.37
CA TYR A 342 19.19 -27.78 -1.62
C TYR A 342 18.83 -26.72 -2.65
N ASP A 343 18.27 -27.13 -3.79
CA ASP A 343 17.83 -26.20 -4.83
C ASP A 343 16.73 -25.26 -4.32
N TYR A 344 15.77 -25.77 -3.55
CA TYR A 344 14.74 -24.96 -2.93
C TYR A 344 15.32 -23.94 -1.95
N THR A 345 16.16 -24.36 -1.01
CA THR A 345 16.76 -23.45 -0.01
C THR A 345 17.67 -22.43 -0.66
N HIS A 346 18.51 -22.85 -1.60
CA HIS A 346 19.40 -21.96 -2.35
C HIS A 346 18.64 -20.96 -3.22
N GLN A 347 17.53 -21.36 -3.83
CA GLN A 347 16.67 -20.44 -4.57
C GLN A 347 15.92 -19.49 -3.63
N MET A 348 15.48 -19.96 -2.44
CA MET A 348 14.88 -19.10 -1.41
C MET A 348 15.87 -18.03 -0.94
N GLU A 349 17.12 -18.40 -0.65
CA GLU A 349 18.17 -17.45 -0.28
C GLU A 349 18.43 -16.43 -1.39
N ARG A 350 18.54 -16.86 -2.64
CA ARG A 350 18.71 -15.94 -3.78
C ARG A 350 17.51 -15.03 -3.96
N GLY A 351 16.29 -15.55 -3.82
CA GLY A 351 15.06 -14.77 -3.89
C GLY A 351 15.03 -13.68 -2.83
N ASN A 352 15.31 -14.05 -1.58
CA ASN A 352 15.36 -13.12 -0.45
C ASN A 352 16.45 -12.03 -0.64
N VAL A 353 17.64 -12.40 -1.14
CA VAL A 353 18.71 -11.44 -1.42
C VAL A 353 18.29 -10.46 -2.52
N LEU A 354 17.68 -10.93 -3.61
CA LEU A 354 17.21 -10.08 -4.70
C LEU A 354 16.06 -9.16 -4.25
N GLU A 355 15.18 -9.66 -3.41
CA GLU A 355 14.07 -8.88 -2.84
C GLU A 355 14.59 -7.79 -1.91
N ILE A 356 15.53 -8.12 -0.99
CA ILE A 356 16.19 -7.14 -0.12
C ILE A 356 16.89 -6.08 -0.98
N GLN A 357 17.59 -6.48 -2.05
CA GLN A 357 18.23 -5.53 -2.96
C GLN A 357 17.22 -4.64 -3.67
N SER A 358 16.07 -5.17 -4.09
CA SER A 358 15.00 -4.41 -4.72
C SER A 358 14.38 -3.41 -3.74
N LYS A 359 14.03 -3.85 -2.52
CA LYS A 359 13.52 -2.98 -1.44
C LYS A 359 14.53 -1.88 -1.09
N ASN A 360 15.81 -2.21 -1.00
CA ASN A 360 16.87 -1.22 -0.74
C ASN A 360 16.99 -0.19 -1.87
N LYS A 361 16.86 -0.58 -3.14
CA LYS A 361 16.82 0.35 -4.27
C LYS A 361 15.61 1.28 -4.21
N GLN A 362 14.42 0.77 -3.87
CA GLN A 362 13.22 1.58 -3.70
C GLN A 362 13.36 2.59 -2.56
N ILE A 363 13.91 2.16 -1.41
CA ILE A 363 14.20 3.04 -0.27
C ILE A 363 15.21 4.12 -0.66
N ALA A 364 16.27 3.77 -1.39
CA ALA A 364 17.26 4.74 -1.87
C ALA A 364 16.64 5.78 -2.81
N LEU A 365 15.75 5.37 -3.72
CA LEU A 365 15.01 6.28 -4.60
C LEU A 365 14.07 7.21 -3.82
N LEU A 366 13.37 6.70 -2.81
CA LEU A 366 12.53 7.51 -1.92
C LEU A 366 13.34 8.55 -1.14
N ILE A 367 14.49 8.15 -0.60
CA ILE A 367 15.41 9.07 0.11
C ILE A 367 15.91 10.15 -0.86
N ALA A 368 16.31 9.78 -2.08
CA ALA A 368 16.75 10.75 -3.10
C ALA A 368 15.64 11.73 -3.48
N ALA A 369 14.39 11.27 -3.61
CA ALA A 369 13.23 12.14 -3.87
C ALA A 369 12.97 13.12 -2.72
N ILE A 370 13.03 12.64 -1.47
CA ILE A 370 12.89 13.49 -0.28
C ILE A 370 14.00 14.55 -0.21
N CYS A 371 15.25 14.16 -0.47
CA CYS A 371 16.38 15.10 -0.51
C CYS A 371 16.20 16.15 -1.61
N LEU A 372 15.69 15.78 -2.77
CA LEU A 372 15.39 16.69 -3.87
C LEU A 372 14.31 17.71 -3.47
N ILE A 373 13.23 17.25 -2.83
CA ILE A 373 12.15 18.11 -2.33
C ILE A 373 12.68 19.09 -1.29
N LEU A 374 13.49 18.63 -0.35
CA LEU A 374 14.12 19.49 0.67
C LEU A 374 15.04 20.54 0.03
N LEU A 375 15.83 20.16 -0.98
CA LEU A 375 16.66 21.09 -1.74
C LEU A 375 15.83 22.18 -2.42
N LEU A 376 14.72 21.78 -3.07
CA LEU A 376 13.80 22.72 -3.72
C LEU A 376 13.15 23.68 -2.71
N LEU A 377 12.77 23.20 -1.53
CA LEU A 377 12.25 24.04 -0.44
C LEU A 377 13.28 25.05 0.05
N VAL A 378 14.55 24.65 0.21
CA VAL A 378 15.65 25.55 0.60
C VAL A 378 15.89 26.60 -0.49
N LEU A 379 15.90 26.20 -1.76
CA LEU A 379 16.04 27.14 -2.88
C LEU A 379 14.87 28.11 -2.95
N PHE A 380 13.65 27.65 -2.69
CA PHE A 380 12.46 28.50 -2.64
C PHE A 380 12.53 29.50 -1.49
N ALA A 381 12.91 29.06 -0.30
CA ALA A 381 13.11 29.95 0.86
C ALA A 381 14.21 30.99 0.60
N TYR A 382 15.32 30.58 -0.02
CA TYR A 382 16.39 31.52 -0.42
C TYR A 382 15.90 32.54 -1.46
N TRP A 383 15.09 32.12 -2.40
CA TRP A 383 14.48 32.99 -3.42
C TRP A 383 13.52 34.01 -2.77
N GLU A 384 12.65 33.59 -1.84
CA GLU A 384 11.78 34.49 -1.08
C GLU A 384 12.59 35.53 -0.26
N LEU A 385 13.61 35.07 0.46
CA LEU A 385 14.49 35.95 1.21
C LEU A 385 15.19 36.98 0.30
N SER A 386 15.58 36.59 -0.89
CA SER A 386 16.17 37.46 -1.90
C SER A 386 15.18 38.54 -2.38
N ILE A 387 13.91 38.15 -2.62
CA ILE A 387 12.85 39.11 -2.99
C ILE A 387 12.59 40.10 -1.84
N VAL A 388 12.48 39.59 -0.62
CA VAL A 388 12.26 40.46 0.56
C VAL A 388 13.43 41.44 0.74
N LYS A 389 14.68 41.00 0.55
CA LYS A 389 15.86 41.91 0.58
C LYS A 389 15.80 42.99 -0.50
N LYS A 390 15.42 42.62 -1.74
CA LYS A 390 15.22 43.58 -2.86
C LYS A 390 14.13 44.61 -2.53
N LEU A 391 12.99 44.17 -2.01
CA LEU A 391 11.88 45.05 -1.63
C LEU A 391 12.28 46.02 -0.49
N ARG A 392 12.99 45.52 0.52
CA ARG A 392 13.50 46.38 1.62
C ARG A 392 14.49 47.43 1.11
N LEU A 393 15.37 47.06 0.18
CA LEU A 393 16.30 48.01 -0.44
C LEU A 393 15.55 49.07 -1.26
N GLN A 394 14.55 48.67 -2.06
CA GLN A 394 13.74 49.65 -2.82
C GLN A 394 12.96 50.61 -1.91
N ASN A 395 12.42 50.12 -0.79
CA ASN A 395 11.71 50.95 0.16
C ASN A 395 12.67 51.96 0.83
N ARG A 396 13.90 51.53 1.23
CA ARG A 396 14.91 52.47 1.77
C ARG A 396 15.29 53.54 0.76
N ILE A 397 15.45 53.20 -0.51
CA ILE A 397 15.75 54.19 -1.57
C ILE A 397 14.60 55.18 -1.74
N LYS A 398 13.32 54.71 -1.65
CA LYS A 398 12.15 55.61 -1.70
C LYS A 398 12.10 56.55 -0.51
N GLU A 399 12.34 56.05 0.70
CA GLU A 399 12.37 56.86 1.92
C GLU A 399 13.50 57.92 1.87
N TRP A 400 14.67 57.51 1.36
CA TRP A 400 15.80 58.45 1.21
C TRP A 400 15.50 59.56 0.18
N ARG A 401 14.86 59.21 -0.97
CA ARG A 401 14.42 60.21 -1.97
C ARG A 401 13.36 61.13 -1.43
N LEU A 402 12.41 60.64 -0.65
CA LEU A 402 11.38 61.45 -0.01
C LEU A 402 11.99 62.40 1.02
N GLY A 403 12.91 61.92 1.83
CA GLY A 403 13.65 62.76 2.80
C GLY A 403 14.46 63.87 2.13
N ALA A 404 15.13 63.59 1.02
CA ALA A 404 15.85 64.60 0.24
C ALA A 404 14.92 65.68 -0.34
N LEU A 405 13.76 65.28 -0.88
CA LEU A 405 12.75 66.23 -1.41
C LEU A 405 12.14 67.09 -0.32
N LEU A 406 11.93 66.55 0.90
CA LEU A 406 11.41 67.31 2.02
C LEU A 406 12.44 68.33 2.55
N LYS A 407 13.73 68.00 2.49
CA LYS A 407 14.82 68.91 2.90
C LYS A 407 14.92 70.11 1.94
N THR A 408 14.93 69.90 0.62
CA THR A 408 14.94 70.98 -0.40
C THR A 408 13.73 71.88 -0.28
N LYS A 409 12.54 71.32 -0.04
CA LYS A 409 11.31 72.10 0.15
C LYS A 409 11.31 72.91 1.44
N LYS A 410 11.98 72.44 2.49
CA LYS A 410 12.15 73.17 3.75
C LYS A 410 13.12 74.38 3.61
N GLU A 411 14.15 74.18 2.83
CA GLU A 411 15.15 75.25 2.53
C GLU A 411 14.51 76.35 1.69
N GLN A 412 13.73 76.07 0.67
CA GLN A 412 13.02 77.09 -0.11
C GLN A 412 11.97 77.86 0.67
N ASN A 413 11.29 77.25 1.64
CA ASN A 413 10.35 78.00 2.50
C ASN A 413 10.99 78.89 3.54
N ALA A 414 12.25 78.62 3.98
CA ALA A 414 13.00 79.45 4.89
C ALA A 414 13.48 80.74 4.21
N GLU A 415 13.76 80.64 2.90
CA GLU A 415 14.24 81.77 2.11
C GLU A 415 13.21 82.92 2.00
N ILE A 416 11.90 82.64 1.86
CA ILE A 416 10.81 83.60 1.83
C ILE A 416 10.66 84.33 3.19
N TYR A 417 10.85 83.57 4.30
CA TYR A 417 10.71 84.07 5.64
C TYR A 417 11.85 85.08 5.98
N GLU A 418 13.03 84.89 5.44
CA GLU A 418 14.21 85.66 5.62
C GLU A 418 14.23 86.97 4.74
N GLN A 419 13.81 86.83 3.49
CA GLN A 419 13.78 87.91 2.49
C GLN A 419 12.85 89.05 2.85
N VAL A 420 11.78 88.83 3.60
CA VAL A 420 10.78 89.81 3.98
C VAL A 420 11.14 90.49 5.30
N GLY A 421 12.29 90.14 5.95
CA GLY A 421 12.68 90.68 7.23
C GLY A 421 11.73 90.32 8.38
N LEU A 422 10.86 89.33 8.19
CA LEU A 422 9.90 88.89 9.20
C LEU A 422 10.57 88.32 10.45
N ALA A 423 11.79 87.84 10.35
CA ALA A 423 12.55 87.29 11.45
C ALA A 423 12.84 88.41 12.50
N SER A 424 13.23 89.60 12.08
CA SER A 424 13.51 90.75 12.94
C SER A 424 12.25 91.25 13.65
N TYR A 425 11.10 91.30 12.99
CA TYR A 425 9.83 91.72 13.61
C TYR A 425 9.34 90.69 14.64
N VAL A 426 9.52 89.45 14.34
CA VAL A 426 9.12 88.32 15.21
C VAL A 426 10.04 88.26 16.46
N GLU A 427 11.34 88.47 16.32
CA GLU A 427 12.29 88.47 17.42
C GLU A 427 12.09 89.65 18.30
N ALA A 428 11.78 90.86 17.73
CA ALA A 428 11.54 92.07 18.47
C ALA A 428 10.18 92.16 19.18
N GLY A 429 9.28 91.14 18.92
CA GLY A 429 7.91 91.11 19.48
C GLY A 429 7.00 92.26 19.00
N ASN A 430 7.34 92.94 17.91
CA ASN A 430 6.65 94.05 17.34
C ASN A 430 5.63 93.66 16.27
N HIS A 431 4.61 94.51 16.13
CA HIS A 431 3.63 94.36 15.03
C HIS A 431 4.23 94.77 13.68
N LEU A 432 3.80 94.14 12.58
CA LEU A 432 4.18 94.55 11.24
C LEU A 432 3.59 95.99 10.98
N SER A 433 4.44 96.90 10.55
CA SER A 433 4.03 98.23 10.06
C SER A 433 3.24 98.05 8.75
N GLN A 434 2.57 99.15 8.33
CA GLN A 434 1.82 99.07 7.07
C GLN A 434 2.71 98.80 5.86
N GLU A 435 3.94 99.33 5.89
CA GLU A 435 4.99 99.02 4.87
C GLU A 435 5.41 97.55 4.92
N GLY A 436 5.57 96.97 6.15
CA GLY A 436 5.87 95.54 6.34
C GLY A 436 4.79 94.59 5.75
N TRP A 437 3.51 94.98 5.89
CA TRP A 437 2.43 94.20 5.27
C TRP A 437 2.45 94.26 3.74
N LEU A 438 2.74 95.43 3.15
CA LEU A 438 2.86 95.56 1.68
C LEU A 438 4.08 94.80 1.16
N SER A 439 5.20 94.82 1.85
CA SER A 439 6.41 94.05 1.48
C SER A 439 6.18 92.53 1.57
N LEU A 440 5.44 92.07 2.60
CA LEU A 440 5.06 90.68 2.72
C LEU A 440 4.11 90.23 1.57
N GLU A 441 3.16 91.08 1.26
CA GLU A 441 2.23 90.83 0.16
C GLU A 441 2.95 90.70 -1.18
N GLU A 442 3.82 91.67 -1.47
CA GLU A 442 4.65 91.66 -2.68
C GLU A 442 5.58 90.43 -2.75
N SER A 443 6.21 90.10 -1.64
CA SER A 443 7.08 88.90 -1.60
C SER A 443 6.35 87.63 -1.79
N VAL A 444 5.16 87.46 -1.18
CA VAL A 444 4.33 86.29 -1.36
C VAL A 444 3.81 86.23 -2.80
N GLU A 445 3.41 87.32 -3.41
CA GLU A 445 2.91 87.37 -4.80
C GLU A 445 4.04 87.08 -5.78
N ASN A 446 5.25 87.57 -5.53
CA ASN A 446 6.41 87.26 -6.36
C ASN A 446 6.78 85.75 -6.36
N HIS A 447 6.65 85.10 -5.19
CA HIS A 447 6.92 83.65 -5.06
C HIS A 447 5.73 82.77 -5.45
N TYR A 448 4.53 83.23 -5.34
CA TYR A 448 3.30 82.57 -5.66
C TYR A 448 2.38 83.42 -6.53
N PRO A 449 2.71 83.67 -7.82
CA PRO A 449 2.00 84.56 -8.71
C PRO A 449 0.49 84.23 -8.80
N GLY A 450 -0.32 85.23 -8.63
CA GLY A 450 -1.79 85.11 -8.65
C GLY A 450 -2.39 84.59 -7.37
N PHE A 451 -1.63 84.51 -6.25
CA PHE A 451 -2.12 84.02 -4.97
C PHE A 451 -3.26 84.87 -4.44
N LYS A 452 -3.10 86.23 -4.47
CA LYS A 452 -4.13 87.14 -4.08
C LYS A 452 -5.40 87.03 -4.91
N GLU A 453 -5.28 86.93 -6.22
CA GLU A 453 -6.37 86.83 -7.15
C GLU A 453 -7.14 85.52 -6.94
N LYS A 454 -6.47 84.40 -6.74
CA LYS A 454 -7.08 83.10 -6.42
C LYS A 454 -7.83 83.14 -5.10
N LEU A 455 -7.26 83.74 -4.05
CA LEU A 455 -7.93 83.84 -2.76
C LEU A 455 -9.21 84.64 -2.85
N TYR A 456 -9.21 85.79 -3.51
CA TYR A 456 -10.37 86.66 -3.66
C TYR A 456 -11.41 86.12 -4.65
N SER A 457 -11.00 85.25 -5.57
CA SER A 457 -11.94 84.51 -6.42
C SER A 457 -12.78 83.49 -5.64
N CYS A 458 -12.22 82.91 -4.57
CA CYS A 458 -12.93 81.97 -3.72
C CYS A 458 -13.91 82.62 -2.75
N SER A 459 -13.58 83.81 -2.16
CA SER A 459 -14.43 84.49 -1.19
C SER A 459 -13.96 85.91 -0.92
N LYS A 460 -14.90 86.81 -0.55
CA LYS A 460 -14.53 88.16 -0.03
C LYS A 460 -13.88 88.04 1.38
N LEU A 461 -12.61 88.36 1.47
CA LEU A 461 -11.85 88.34 2.74
C LEU A 461 -11.76 89.74 3.34
N SER A 462 -11.84 89.82 4.68
CA SER A 462 -11.46 91.01 5.39
C SER A 462 -9.94 91.21 5.37
N GLU A 463 -9.47 92.43 5.59
CA GLU A 463 -8.02 92.71 5.64
C GLU A 463 -7.25 91.84 6.65
N HIS A 464 -7.86 91.56 7.80
CA HIS A 464 -7.27 90.68 8.81
C HIS A 464 -7.24 89.23 8.33
N GLU A 465 -8.26 88.74 7.70
CA GLU A 465 -8.33 87.39 7.15
C GLU A 465 -7.28 87.14 6.03
N PHE A 466 -7.14 88.15 5.17
CA PHE A 466 -6.13 88.12 4.10
C PHE A 466 -4.71 88.16 4.70
N ARG A 467 -4.43 88.97 5.70
CA ARG A 467 -3.13 89.00 6.40
C ARG A 467 -2.77 87.65 7.06
N VAL A 468 -3.75 86.96 7.64
CA VAL A 468 -3.56 85.60 8.18
C VAL A 468 -3.20 84.64 7.05
N CYS A 469 -3.88 84.71 5.90
CA CYS A 469 -3.55 83.87 4.74
C CYS A 469 -2.14 84.12 4.19
N LEU A 470 -1.72 85.39 4.12
CA LEU A 470 -0.38 85.76 3.69
C LEU A 470 0.73 85.18 4.63
N LEU A 471 0.51 85.25 5.94
CA LEU A 471 1.45 84.71 6.92
C LEU A 471 1.51 83.15 6.87
N ILE A 472 0.37 82.52 6.66
CA ILE A 472 0.30 81.03 6.46
C ILE A 472 1.05 80.62 5.18
N LYS A 473 0.80 81.33 4.07
CA LYS A 473 1.50 81.09 2.80
C LYS A 473 3.01 81.31 2.91
N ALA A 474 3.41 82.30 3.68
CA ALA A 474 4.80 82.56 4.05
C ALA A 474 5.36 81.60 5.09
N LYS A 475 4.62 80.53 5.45
CA LYS A 475 5.01 79.47 6.40
C LYS A 475 5.33 79.95 7.83
N VAL A 476 4.72 81.05 8.25
CA VAL A 476 4.86 81.58 9.61
C VAL A 476 4.11 80.68 10.60
N PRO A 477 4.76 80.19 11.69
CA PRO A 477 4.08 79.34 12.67
C PRO A 477 2.91 80.06 13.35
N THR A 478 1.82 79.33 13.68
CA THR A 478 0.59 79.91 14.26
C THR A 478 0.83 80.76 15.51
N SER A 479 1.77 80.37 16.36
CA SER A 479 2.18 81.19 17.56
C SER A 479 2.77 82.56 17.19
N LYS A 480 3.53 82.59 16.08
CA LYS A 480 4.13 83.81 15.56
C LYS A 480 3.11 84.66 14.78
N ILE A 481 2.17 84.02 14.07
CA ILE A 481 1.02 84.74 13.47
C ILE A 481 0.21 85.47 14.52
N ALA A 482 0.02 84.84 15.69
CA ALA A 482 -0.67 85.48 16.81
C ALA A 482 0.04 86.76 17.28
N LEU A 483 1.36 86.81 17.38
CA LEU A 483 2.18 87.97 17.73
C LEU A 483 2.07 89.05 16.66
N LEU A 484 2.30 88.71 15.39
CA LEU A 484 2.32 89.69 14.29
C LEU A 484 0.93 90.31 14.00
N THR A 485 -0.15 89.69 14.41
CA THR A 485 -1.52 90.16 14.23
C THR A 485 -2.17 90.69 15.50
N SER A 486 -1.40 90.76 16.63
CA SER A 486 -1.89 91.20 17.93
C SER A 486 -3.09 90.47 18.47
N ARG A 487 -3.13 89.12 18.26
CA ARG A 487 -4.26 88.28 18.66
C ARG A 487 -3.78 87.09 19.48
N ALA A 488 -4.65 86.46 20.25
CA ALA A 488 -4.33 85.26 20.96
C ALA A 488 -4.24 84.05 19.95
N SER A 489 -3.36 83.09 20.24
CA SER A 489 -3.19 81.90 19.37
C SER A 489 -4.49 81.11 19.18
N SER A 490 -5.33 81.08 20.21
CA SER A 490 -6.69 80.48 20.12
C SER A 490 -7.60 81.19 19.10
N THR A 491 -7.46 82.55 19.08
CA THR A 491 -8.20 83.39 18.13
C THR A 491 -7.76 83.13 16.68
N ILE A 492 -6.45 82.93 16.45
CA ILE A 492 -5.90 82.61 15.15
C ILE A 492 -6.36 81.21 14.71
N SER A 493 -6.36 80.20 15.60
CA SER A 493 -6.87 78.90 15.29
C SER A 493 -8.38 78.94 14.90
N THR A 494 -9.17 79.71 15.63
CA THR A 494 -10.58 79.91 15.28
C THR A 494 -10.75 80.64 13.95
N THR A 495 -9.90 81.60 13.68
CA THR A 495 -9.87 82.36 12.41
C THR A 495 -9.50 81.41 11.26
N LYS A 496 -8.53 80.56 11.44
CA LYS A 496 -8.15 79.52 10.43
C LYS A 496 -9.32 78.59 10.11
N GLN A 497 -10.06 78.08 11.10
CA GLN A 497 -11.24 77.25 10.88
C GLN A 497 -12.34 77.96 10.13
N ARG A 498 -12.61 79.25 10.51
CA ARG A 498 -13.58 80.07 9.80
C ARG A 498 -13.17 80.35 8.35
N LEU A 499 -11.91 80.64 8.11
CA LEU A 499 -11.34 80.85 6.79
C LEU A 499 -11.46 79.59 5.91
N TYR A 500 -11.12 78.43 6.48
CA TYR A 500 -11.30 77.16 5.75
C TYR A 500 -12.76 76.99 5.28
N LYS A 501 -13.69 77.14 6.23
CA LYS A 501 -15.14 77.05 5.88
C LYS A 501 -15.59 78.10 4.85
N LYS A 502 -15.00 79.32 4.94
CA LYS A 502 -15.34 80.41 4.02
C LYS A 502 -14.80 80.22 2.61
N LEU A 503 -13.65 79.55 2.49
CA LEU A 503 -13.00 79.28 1.20
C LEU A 503 -13.48 78.01 0.55
N THR A 504 -13.89 76.96 1.33
CA THR A 504 -14.27 75.66 0.79
C THR A 504 -15.76 75.35 0.92
N SER A 505 -16.50 76.11 1.73
CA SER A 505 -17.90 75.84 2.16
C SER A 505 -18.02 74.57 3.04
N GLU A 506 -16.93 73.95 3.46
CA GLU A 506 -16.87 72.75 4.31
C GLU A 506 -16.34 73.07 5.71
N GLN A 507 -16.68 72.23 6.70
CA GLN A 507 -16.13 72.34 8.03
C GLN A 507 -14.75 71.60 8.06
N GLY A 508 -13.74 72.28 8.60
CA GLY A 508 -12.40 71.72 8.73
C GLY A 508 -11.60 72.25 9.92
N SER A 509 -10.45 71.66 10.17
CA SER A 509 -9.53 72.07 11.21
C SER A 509 -8.66 73.27 10.79
N ALA A 510 -7.95 73.86 11.75
CA ALA A 510 -6.97 74.93 11.46
C ALA A 510 -5.84 74.42 10.53
N GLU A 511 -5.46 73.13 10.64
CA GLU A 511 -4.46 72.50 9.79
C GLU A 511 -4.91 72.29 8.36
N ASP A 512 -6.21 72.14 8.13
CA ASP A 512 -6.75 71.94 6.79
C ASP A 512 -6.66 73.23 5.97
N LEU A 513 -6.77 74.38 6.63
CA LEU A 513 -6.49 75.68 5.98
C LEU A 513 -5.02 75.77 5.55
N ASP A 514 -4.10 75.34 6.41
CA ASP A 514 -2.67 75.41 6.09
C ASP A 514 -2.34 74.54 4.86
N LYS A 515 -2.97 73.35 4.77
CA LYS A 515 -2.87 72.46 3.59
C LYS A 515 -3.50 73.06 2.34
N LEU A 516 -4.68 73.68 2.50
CA LEU A 516 -5.37 74.32 1.37
C LEU A 516 -4.53 75.48 0.79
N LEU A 517 -4.04 76.37 1.67
CA LEU A 517 -3.21 77.48 1.23
C LEU A 517 -1.85 77.08 0.70
N ALA A 518 -1.33 75.90 1.05
CA ALA A 518 -0.11 75.36 0.48
C ALA A 518 -0.29 74.97 -1.00
N ILE A 519 -1.55 74.61 -1.41
CA ILE A 519 -1.90 74.18 -2.78
C ILE A 519 -2.28 75.39 -3.65
N LEU A 520 -2.99 76.37 -3.06
CA LEU A 520 -3.32 77.63 -3.75
C LEU A 520 -2.07 78.43 -4.10
#